data_b07b6edf52b7fbee58905b6800f6779c
#
_entry.id   b07b6edf52b7fbee58905b6800f6779c
#
_cell.length_a   1.000
_cell.length_b   1.000
_cell.length_c   1.000
_cell.angle_alpha   90.00
_cell.angle_beta   90.00
_cell.angle_gamma   90.00
#
_symmetry.space_group_name_H-M   'P 1'
#
loop_
_entity.id
_entity.type
_entity.pdbx_description
1 polymer ?
#
loop_
_entity_poly.entity_id
_entity_poly.type
_entity_poly.pdbx_seq_one_letter_code
_entity_poly.pdbx_strand_id
1 'polypeptide(L)'
;MSGKLVLPSVTRLRTGNRNQILFSLDSYADMVWNRVRYWENDRGIDRYRLQISPPYKPRTTGKESQNTKYRGLLRDIMDWSGESMSRINQEMKHFMDDNDPEGFPKTKGVAGYVDYLSESELDTRTMSRLIEWTIRFMTDMDVPIQHHWDGMYDD
;
A
#
# COMPACT_ATOMS: atom_id res chain seq x y z
N MET A 1 17.11 -11.40 5.04
CA MET A 1 15.88 -10.86 5.65
C MET A 1 15.98 -9.34 5.75
N SER A 2 15.11 -8.60 5.11
CA SER A 2 14.96 -7.18 5.39
C SER A 2 13.93 -7.03 6.51
N GLY A 3 14.39 -6.89 7.74
CA GLY A 3 13.54 -6.58 8.88
C GLY A 3 13.21 -5.08 8.88
N LYS A 4 11.93 -4.73 8.91
CA LYS A 4 11.50 -3.36 9.19
C LYS A 4 11.29 -3.22 10.70
N LEU A 5 11.98 -2.26 11.32
CA LEU A 5 11.79 -1.93 12.73
C LEU A 5 10.94 -0.65 12.81
N VAL A 6 9.95 -0.67 13.68
CA VAL A 6 9.21 0.53 14.07
C VAL A 6 9.92 1.11 15.28
N LEU A 7 10.43 2.32 15.16
CA LEU A 7 11.16 2.99 16.23
C LEU A 7 10.19 3.74 17.12
N PRO A 8 10.24 3.54 18.44
CA PRO A 8 9.34 4.22 19.38
C PRO A 8 9.66 5.72 19.52
N SER A 9 10.90 6.10 19.31
CA SER A 9 11.30 7.51 19.35
C SER A 9 12.52 7.82 18.51
N VAL A 10 12.57 9.04 18.03
CA VAL A 10 13.72 9.60 17.30
C VAL A 10 14.07 10.94 17.97
N THR A 11 15.30 11.07 18.43
CA THR A 11 15.76 12.29 19.10
C THR A 11 16.89 12.93 18.31
N ARG A 12 16.78 14.24 18.07
CA ARG A 12 17.87 15.02 17.48
C ARG A 12 18.75 15.59 18.57
N LEU A 13 20.03 15.24 18.53
CA LEU A 13 21.04 15.85 19.39
C LEU A 13 21.91 16.81 18.56
N ARG A 14 22.16 17.97 19.13
CA ARG A 14 23.09 18.95 18.58
C ARG A 14 24.26 19.10 19.56
N THR A 15 25.42 18.57 19.18
CA THR A 15 26.62 18.65 20.01
C THR A 15 27.71 19.38 19.21
N GLY A 16 27.94 20.65 19.53
CA GLY A 16 28.86 21.49 18.76
C GLY A 16 28.44 21.64 17.29
N ASN A 17 29.37 21.39 16.37
CA ASN A 17 29.11 21.46 14.93
C ASN A 17 28.57 20.14 14.33
N ARG A 18 28.29 19.13 15.16
CA ARG A 18 27.77 17.84 14.72
C ARG A 18 26.28 17.73 14.98
N ASN A 19 25.53 17.36 13.98
CA ASN A 19 24.13 16.96 14.10
C ASN A 19 24.07 15.44 14.21
N GLN A 20 23.48 14.94 15.28
CA GLN A 20 23.27 13.52 15.51
C GLN A 20 21.78 13.23 15.63
N ILE A 21 21.35 12.09 15.10
CA ILE A 21 20.01 11.58 15.27
C ILE A 21 20.14 10.27 16.04
N LEU A 22 19.50 10.19 17.20
CA LEU A 22 19.44 8.97 18.00
C LEU A 22 18.12 8.26 17.75
N PHE A 23 18.22 6.98 17.52
CA PHE A 23 17.09 6.07 17.41
C PHE A 23 17.04 5.19 18.66
N SER A 24 15.91 5.16 19.35
CA SER A 24 15.67 4.18 20.39
C SER A 24 15.27 2.86 19.74
N LEU A 25 16.03 1.80 20.02
CA LEU A 25 15.79 0.47 19.48
C LEU A 25 15.19 -0.49 20.52
N ASP A 26 15.19 -0.08 21.80
CA ASP A 26 14.69 -0.84 22.95
C ASP A 26 15.16 -2.31 22.94
N SER A 27 14.26 -3.28 22.91
CA SER A 27 14.58 -4.71 22.88
C SER A 27 15.33 -5.20 21.63
N TYR A 28 15.38 -4.38 20.57
CA TYR A 28 16.10 -4.72 19.34
C TYR A 28 17.56 -4.24 19.31
N ALA A 29 17.99 -3.47 20.31
CA ALA A 29 19.32 -2.87 20.34
C ALA A 29 20.43 -3.91 20.19
N ASP A 30 20.37 -5.00 20.97
CA ASP A 30 21.38 -6.06 20.95
C ASP A 30 21.43 -6.78 19.61
N MET A 31 20.28 -7.06 19.01
CA MET A 31 20.19 -7.71 17.70
C MET A 31 20.83 -6.85 16.60
N VAL A 32 20.51 -5.56 16.57
CA VAL A 32 21.08 -4.64 15.59
C VAL A 32 22.55 -4.45 15.80
N TRP A 33 23.01 -4.30 17.06
CA TRP A 33 24.42 -4.15 17.41
C TRP A 33 25.25 -5.37 17.02
N ASN A 34 24.78 -6.58 17.31
CA ASN A 34 25.44 -7.81 16.93
C ASN A 34 25.58 -7.94 15.41
N ARG A 35 24.57 -7.50 14.65
CA ARG A 35 24.62 -7.49 13.19
C ARG A 35 25.64 -6.48 12.65
N VAL A 36 25.69 -5.28 13.21
CA VAL A 36 26.68 -4.25 12.86
C VAL A 36 28.09 -4.76 13.11
N ARG A 37 28.35 -5.33 14.29
CA ARG A 37 29.66 -5.89 14.63
C ARG A 37 30.08 -7.03 13.73
N TYR A 38 29.17 -7.89 13.35
CA TYR A 38 29.44 -8.96 12.38
C TYR A 38 29.90 -8.38 11.03
N TRP A 39 29.21 -7.36 10.53
CA TRP A 39 29.60 -6.75 9.26
C TRP A 39 30.94 -6.03 9.34
N GLU A 40 31.23 -5.34 10.43
CA GLU A 40 32.52 -4.69 10.64
C GLU A 40 33.68 -5.67 10.74
N ASN A 41 33.53 -6.70 11.59
CA ASN A 41 34.61 -7.63 11.89
C ASN A 41 34.82 -8.67 10.80
N ASP A 42 33.76 -9.23 10.26
CA ASP A 42 33.86 -10.37 9.33
C ASP A 42 33.84 -9.94 7.86
N ARG A 43 33.33 -8.75 7.56
CA ARG A 43 33.22 -8.25 6.19
C ARG A 43 33.89 -6.91 5.93
N GLY A 44 34.44 -6.25 6.93
CA GLY A 44 35.12 -4.95 6.81
C GLY A 44 34.19 -3.84 6.33
N ILE A 45 32.87 -3.94 6.60
CA ILE A 45 31.87 -2.94 6.19
C ILE A 45 31.88 -1.82 7.22
N ASP A 46 32.14 -0.60 6.79
CA ASP A 46 32.18 0.62 7.62
C ASP A 46 31.08 1.63 7.26
N ARG A 47 30.23 1.32 6.29
CA ARG A 47 29.15 2.17 5.83
C ARG A 47 27.83 1.43 5.80
N TYR A 48 26.80 2.05 6.36
CA TYR A 48 25.47 1.48 6.47
C TYR A 48 24.45 2.36 5.77
N ARG A 49 23.48 1.72 5.13
CA ARG A 49 22.33 2.41 4.56
C ARG A 49 21.18 2.36 5.56
N LEU A 50 20.72 3.53 5.97
CA LEU A 50 19.50 3.70 6.78
C LEU A 50 18.38 4.25 5.91
N GLN A 51 17.24 3.60 5.93
CA GLN A 51 16.03 4.07 5.28
C GLN A 51 14.96 4.31 6.35
N ILE A 52 14.49 5.54 6.43
CA ILE A 52 13.43 5.95 7.36
C ILE A 52 12.18 6.23 6.54
N SER A 53 11.07 5.62 6.93
CA SER A 53 9.77 5.84 6.33
C SER A 53 8.71 6.01 7.41
N PRO A 54 7.60 6.74 7.14
CA PRO A 54 6.49 6.79 8.07
C PRO A 54 5.98 5.39 8.40
N PRO A 55 5.50 5.14 9.63
CA PRO A 55 4.91 3.87 10.00
C PRO A 55 3.54 3.74 9.33
N TYR A 56 3.51 3.32 8.09
CA TYR A 56 2.25 2.95 7.45
C TYR A 56 1.70 1.70 8.12
N LYS A 57 0.39 1.67 8.38
CA LYS A 57 -0.29 0.41 8.68
C LYS A 57 0.11 -0.59 7.60
N PRO A 58 0.64 -1.77 7.97
CA PRO A 58 0.92 -2.79 6.96
C PRO A 58 -0.38 -3.04 6.20
N ARG A 59 -0.31 -3.00 4.87
CA ARG A 59 -1.45 -3.38 4.05
C ARG A 59 -1.84 -4.79 4.45
N THR A 60 -3.12 -5.01 4.67
CA THR A 60 -3.65 -6.35 4.85
C THR A 60 -3.26 -7.17 3.61
N THR A 61 -2.32 -8.08 3.80
CA THR A 61 -1.90 -9.05 2.77
C THR A 61 -2.60 -10.37 3.08
N GLY A 62 -3.13 -11.04 2.06
CA GLY A 62 -3.78 -12.32 2.21
C GLY A 62 -5.12 -12.40 1.48
N LYS A 63 -5.81 -13.52 1.64
CA LYS A 63 -7.08 -13.80 0.95
C LYS A 63 -8.19 -12.78 1.26
N GLU A 64 -8.13 -12.14 2.40
CA GLU A 64 -9.12 -11.14 2.87
C GLU A 64 -8.67 -9.68 2.65
N SER A 65 -7.55 -9.46 1.95
CA SER A 65 -7.09 -8.09 1.69
C SER A 65 -8.03 -7.35 0.74
N GLN A 66 -8.13 -6.03 0.89
CA GLN A 66 -8.91 -5.19 -0.02
C GLN A 66 -8.49 -5.37 -1.49
N ASN A 67 -7.20 -5.55 -1.75
CA ASN A 67 -6.71 -5.82 -3.10
C ASN A 67 -7.23 -7.15 -3.66
N THR A 68 -7.28 -8.19 -2.83
CA THR A 68 -7.83 -9.50 -3.23
C THR A 68 -9.32 -9.39 -3.52
N LYS A 69 -10.07 -8.69 -2.67
CA LYS A 69 -11.50 -8.41 -2.86
C LYS A 69 -11.74 -7.65 -4.17
N TYR A 70 -11.03 -6.56 -4.38
CA TYR A 70 -11.14 -5.77 -5.60
C TYR A 70 -10.83 -6.58 -6.85
N ARG A 71 -9.76 -7.36 -6.86
CA ARG A 71 -9.42 -8.24 -7.99
C ARG A 71 -10.46 -9.32 -8.24
N GLY A 72 -11.12 -9.82 -7.19
CA GLY A 72 -12.26 -10.73 -7.33
C GLY A 72 -13.41 -10.09 -8.10
N LEU A 73 -13.79 -8.84 -7.77
CA LEU A 73 -14.81 -8.09 -8.51
C LEU A 73 -14.42 -7.85 -9.97
N LEU A 74 -13.16 -7.49 -10.23
CA LEU A 74 -12.69 -7.30 -11.60
C LEU A 74 -12.76 -8.60 -12.41
N ARG A 75 -12.54 -9.76 -11.80
CA ARG A 75 -12.71 -11.07 -12.46
C ARG A 75 -14.16 -11.34 -12.81
N ASP A 76 -15.09 -11.04 -11.90
CA ASP A 76 -16.51 -11.20 -12.16
C ASP A 76 -16.97 -10.34 -13.35
N ILE A 77 -16.50 -9.09 -13.41
CA ILE A 77 -16.77 -8.19 -14.55
C ILE A 77 -16.10 -8.72 -15.81
N MET A 78 -14.87 -9.23 -15.72
CA MET A 78 -14.15 -9.83 -16.86
C MET A 78 -14.91 -11.04 -17.41
N ASP A 79 -15.37 -11.94 -16.57
CA ASP A 79 -16.11 -13.13 -16.96
C ASP A 79 -17.47 -12.77 -17.59
N TRP A 80 -18.11 -11.72 -17.11
CA TRP A 80 -19.38 -11.21 -17.64
C TRP A 80 -19.22 -10.45 -18.96
N SER A 81 -18.20 -9.58 -19.08
CA SER A 81 -18.02 -8.68 -20.23
C SER A 81 -17.14 -9.22 -21.34
N GLY A 82 -16.23 -10.16 -21.02
CA GLY A 82 -15.18 -10.63 -21.95
C GLY A 82 -14.02 -9.65 -22.14
N GLU A 83 -14.00 -8.52 -21.43
CA GLU A 83 -12.93 -7.52 -21.49
C GLU A 83 -11.70 -7.94 -20.66
N SER A 84 -10.55 -7.33 -20.92
CA SER A 84 -9.34 -7.57 -20.13
C SER A 84 -9.44 -6.95 -18.75
N MET A 85 -8.83 -7.60 -17.75
CA MET A 85 -8.78 -7.07 -16.37
C MET A 85 -8.16 -5.66 -16.29
N SER A 86 -7.12 -5.39 -17.08
CA SER A 86 -6.46 -4.10 -17.14
C SER A 86 -7.41 -2.99 -17.61
N ARG A 87 -8.21 -3.26 -18.64
CA ARG A 87 -9.19 -2.30 -19.15
C ARG A 87 -10.32 -2.07 -18.15
N ILE A 88 -10.86 -3.13 -17.58
CA ILE A 88 -11.91 -3.03 -16.55
C ILE A 88 -11.41 -2.21 -15.36
N ASN A 89 -10.18 -2.44 -14.90
CA ASN A 89 -9.58 -1.68 -13.83
C ASN A 89 -9.53 -0.17 -14.13
N GLN A 90 -9.13 0.21 -15.34
CA GLN A 90 -9.12 1.61 -15.75
C GLN A 90 -10.55 2.19 -15.81
N GLU A 91 -11.49 1.44 -16.33
CA GLU A 91 -12.90 1.86 -16.41
C GLU A 91 -13.53 2.06 -15.03
N MET A 92 -13.21 1.21 -14.05
CA MET A 92 -13.70 1.38 -12.67
C MET A 92 -13.11 2.61 -11.98
N LYS A 93 -11.85 2.93 -12.26
CA LYS A 93 -11.23 4.17 -11.77
C LYS A 93 -11.89 5.40 -12.40
N HIS A 94 -12.16 5.36 -13.70
CA HIS A 94 -12.92 6.41 -14.39
C HIS A 94 -14.34 6.55 -13.81
N PHE A 95 -15.02 5.44 -13.63
CA PHE A 95 -16.37 5.43 -13.07
C PHE A 95 -16.42 6.04 -11.66
N MET A 96 -15.44 5.72 -10.81
CA MET A 96 -15.33 6.37 -9.52
C MET A 96 -14.99 7.86 -9.66
N ASP A 97 -14.06 8.23 -10.53
CA ASP A 97 -13.67 9.63 -10.74
C ASP A 97 -14.85 10.51 -11.18
N ASP A 98 -15.72 9.98 -12.03
CA ASP A 98 -16.87 10.68 -12.56
C ASP A 98 -18.06 10.78 -11.58
N ASN A 99 -18.19 9.84 -10.67
CA ASN A 99 -19.35 9.70 -9.80
C ASN A 99 -19.11 10.04 -8.33
N ASP A 100 -17.86 9.93 -7.86
CA ASP A 100 -17.51 10.22 -6.48
C ASP A 100 -17.21 11.71 -6.29
N PRO A 101 -17.78 12.39 -5.28
CA PRO A 101 -17.51 13.82 -5.02
C PRO A 101 -16.04 14.16 -4.80
N GLU A 102 -15.25 13.23 -4.30
CA GLU A 102 -13.79 13.40 -4.11
C GLU A 102 -12.98 12.98 -5.36
N GLY A 103 -13.62 12.38 -6.36
CA GLY A 103 -12.98 11.83 -7.55
C GLY A 103 -12.01 10.66 -7.24
N PHE A 104 -11.16 10.36 -8.20
CA PHE A 104 -10.11 9.35 -8.03
C PHE A 104 -8.73 10.02 -7.99
N PRO A 105 -7.80 9.56 -7.11
CA PRO A 105 -6.46 10.14 -7.01
C PRO A 105 -5.66 9.99 -8.30
N LYS A 106 -4.99 11.07 -8.69
CA LYS A 106 -4.21 11.15 -9.93
C LYS A 106 -2.76 11.50 -9.62
N THR A 107 -1.87 11.06 -10.50
CA THR A 107 -0.45 11.43 -10.49
C THR A 107 -0.08 12.08 -11.81
N LYS A 108 0.98 12.88 -11.78
CA LYS A 108 1.52 13.51 -12.98
C LYS A 108 2.87 12.89 -13.31
N GLY A 109 2.96 12.28 -14.47
CA GLY A 109 4.20 11.69 -14.96
C GLY A 109 5.24 12.73 -15.36
N VAL A 110 6.47 12.28 -15.61
CA VAL A 110 7.61 13.12 -15.98
C VAL A 110 7.35 13.95 -17.25
N ALA A 111 6.60 13.40 -18.21
CA ALA A 111 6.20 14.08 -19.43
C ALA A 111 4.96 14.99 -19.25
N GLY A 112 4.43 15.13 -18.02
CA GLY A 112 3.31 15.99 -17.71
C GLY A 112 1.94 15.37 -17.94
N TYR A 113 1.86 14.12 -18.41
CA TYR A 113 0.58 13.41 -18.53
C TYR A 113 0.04 13.02 -17.16
N VAL A 114 -1.26 13.19 -17.01
CA VAL A 114 -1.98 12.81 -15.78
C VAL A 114 -2.53 11.41 -15.94
N ASP A 115 -2.29 10.56 -14.93
CA ASP A 115 -2.79 9.20 -14.88
C ASP A 115 -3.35 8.88 -13.50
N TYR A 116 -4.15 7.83 -13.38
CA TYR A 116 -4.67 7.37 -12.10
C TYR A 116 -3.59 6.66 -11.29
N LEU A 117 -3.61 6.83 -9.97
CA LEU A 117 -2.77 6.06 -9.08
C LEU A 117 -3.02 4.56 -9.24
N SER A 118 -1.96 3.77 -9.13
CA SER A 118 -2.09 2.32 -9.06
C SER A 118 -2.72 1.90 -7.73
N GLU A 119 -3.38 0.75 -7.69
CA GLU A 119 -4.00 0.22 -6.46
C GLU A 119 -2.98 0.04 -5.33
N SER A 120 -1.71 -0.17 -5.71
CA SER A 120 -0.62 -0.29 -4.75
C SER A 120 -0.30 1.02 -4.04
N GLU A 121 -0.67 2.15 -4.56
CA GLU A 121 -0.42 3.48 -4.02
C GLU A 121 -1.62 4.07 -3.28
N LEU A 122 -2.81 3.44 -3.38
CA LEU A 122 -4.02 3.89 -2.70
C LEU A 122 -3.95 3.64 -1.19
N ASP A 123 -4.49 4.58 -0.42
CA ASP A 123 -4.75 4.35 0.99
C ASP A 123 -5.98 3.44 1.20
N THR A 124 -6.16 2.96 2.42
CA THR A 124 -7.26 2.06 2.79
C THR A 124 -8.63 2.67 2.52
N ARG A 125 -8.80 3.98 2.78
CA ARG A 125 -10.06 4.69 2.58
C ARG A 125 -10.41 4.77 1.09
N THR A 126 -9.46 5.18 0.27
CA THR A 126 -9.66 5.29 -1.18
C THR A 126 -9.91 3.91 -1.82
N MET A 127 -9.21 2.88 -1.34
CA MET A 127 -9.44 1.52 -1.80
C MET A 127 -10.84 1.00 -1.42
N SER A 128 -11.34 1.31 -0.22
CA SER A 128 -12.73 0.99 0.17
C SER A 128 -13.75 1.66 -0.75
N ARG A 129 -13.55 2.93 -1.07
CA ARG A 129 -14.42 3.69 -2.00
C ARG A 129 -14.41 3.08 -3.41
N LEU A 130 -13.24 2.70 -3.91
CA LEU A 130 -13.12 2.04 -5.22
C LEU A 130 -13.90 0.71 -5.25
N ILE A 131 -13.81 -0.08 -4.20
CA ILE A 131 -14.59 -1.32 -4.05
C ILE A 131 -16.09 -1.02 -4.03
N GLU A 132 -16.54 -0.03 -3.26
CA GLU A 132 -17.95 0.36 -3.19
C GLU A 132 -18.49 0.82 -4.55
N TRP A 133 -17.77 1.67 -5.26
CA TRP A 133 -18.16 2.12 -6.60
C TRP A 133 -18.18 1.00 -7.61
N THR A 134 -17.24 0.05 -7.51
CA THR A 134 -17.24 -1.15 -8.36
C THR A 134 -18.47 -2.01 -8.09
N ILE A 135 -18.85 -2.22 -6.83
CA ILE A 135 -20.07 -2.96 -6.47
C ILE A 135 -21.33 -2.24 -6.99
N ARG A 136 -21.39 -0.91 -6.87
CA ARG A 136 -22.49 -0.12 -7.44
C ARG A 136 -22.61 -0.32 -8.95
N PHE A 137 -21.49 -0.19 -9.66
CA PHE A 137 -21.45 -0.47 -11.10
C PHE A 137 -21.98 -1.88 -11.42
N MET A 138 -21.51 -2.89 -10.71
CA MET A 138 -21.95 -4.27 -10.91
C MET A 138 -23.44 -4.44 -10.63
N THR A 139 -23.97 -3.77 -9.60
CA THR A 139 -25.39 -3.80 -9.27
C THR A 139 -26.22 -3.14 -10.37
N ASP A 140 -25.81 -1.97 -10.85
CA ASP A 140 -26.52 -1.20 -11.89
C ASP A 140 -26.52 -1.95 -13.24
N MET A 141 -25.49 -2.74 -13.50
CA MET A 141 -25.33 -3.51 -14.75
C MET A 141 -25.76 -4.96 -14.63
N ASP A 142 -26.32 -5.38 -13.50
CA ASP A 142 -26.72 -6.77 -13.22
C ASP A 142 -25.57 -7.79 -13.39
N VAL A 143 -24.34 -7.38 -13.05
CA VAL A 143 -23.18 -8.28 -13.08
C VAL A 143 -23.24 -9.23 -11.89
N PRO A 144 -23.22 -10.58 -12.10
CA PRO A 144 -23.26 -11.52 -10.99
C PRO A 144 -21.98 -11.47 -10.16
N ILE A 145 -22.10 -11.30 -8.85
CA ILE A 145 -20.99 -11.40 -7.90
C ILE A 145 -20.83 -12.88 -7.53
N GLN A 146 -19.80 -13.52 -8.07
CA GLN A 146 -19.52 -14.94 -7.87
C GLN A 146 -18.46 -15.19 -6.80
N HIS A 147 -17.56 -14.25 -6.59
CA HIS A 147 -16.53 -14.34 -5.57
C HIS A 147 -17.08 -13.84 -4.25
N HIS A 148 -17.64 -14.78 -3.45
CA HIS A 148 -18.09 -14.48 -2.10
C HIS A 148 -16.90 -14.19 -1.20
N TRP A 149 -16.99 -13.08 -0.49
CA TRP A 149 -16.08 -12.75 0.60
C TRP A 149 -16.81 -12.98 1.90
N ASP A 150 -16.55 -14.12 2.51
CA ASP A 150 -17.05 -14.39 3.84
C ASP A 150 -16.57 -13.29 4.78
N GLY A 151 -17.49 -12.45 5.26
CA GLY A 151 -17.19 -11.40 6.22
C GLY A 151 -17.53 -9.95 5.81
N MET A 152 -18.14 -9.70 4.65
CA MET A 152 -18.51 -8.34 4.25
C MET A 152 -19.96 -7.94 4.61
N TYR A 153 -20.75 -8.86 5.16
CA TYR A 153 -22.18 -8.67 5.48
C TYR A 153 -22.58 -9.23 6.85
N ASP A 154 -21.65 -9.34 7.79
CA ASP A 154 -22.01 -9.56 9.20
C ASP A 154 -22.05 -8.19 9.90
N ASP A 155 -23.20 -7.50 9.73
CA ASP A 155 -23.78 -6.55 10.68
C ASP A 155 -25.29 -6.48 10.49
#